data_c357d723d4c7e1bdfbc97a0f72ed3870
#
_entry.id   c357d723d4c7e1bdfbc97a0f72ed3870
#
_cell.length_a   1.000
_cell.length_b   1.000
_cell.length_c   1.000
_cell.angle_alpha   90.00
_cell.angle_beta   90.00
_cell.angle_gamma   90.00
#
_symmetry.space_group_name_H-M   'P 1'
#
loop_
_entity.id
_entity.type
_entity.pdbx_description
1 polymer ?
#
loop_
_entity_poly.entity_id
_entity_poly.type
_entity_poly.pdbx_seq_one_letter_code
_entity_poly.pdbx_strand_id
1 'polypeptide(L)'
;RLDLAAKRLVFGKLLNCGQTCVAPDYLLVDRRIQAEFLARVEQWITRLYGRNPLDNQGYVRMINRRQFERVRALIDPDKAAFGGRWDEDALKIQPTILTGVSPEDPVMQEEIFGPVLPVLPFDHIQQAMDFIADRPHPLAPYLFSQDRAVQRRFLRELSFGGGCVNDTVLHLASSRLPFGGMGRS
;
A
#
# COMPACT_ATOMS: atom_id res chain seq x y z
N ARG A 1 7.85 15.97 3.20
CA ARG A 1 6.70 16.43 2.35
C ARG A 1 5.60 15.36 2.40
N LEU A 2 4.87 15.32 3.53
CA LEU A 2 3.84 14.29 3.76
C LEU A 2 2.75 14.27 2.68
N ASP A 3 2.29 15.44 2.24
CA ASP A 3 1.25 15.55 1.21
C ASP A 3 1.66 14.88 -0.11
N LEU A 4 2.90 15.11 -0.58
CA LEU A 4 3.40 14.48 -1.79
C LEU A 4 3.57 12.95 -1.62
N ALA A 5 4.02 12.51 -0.45
CA ALA A 5 4.13 11.09 -0.15
C ALA A 5 2.75 10.41 -0.14
N ALA A 6 1.74 11.05 0.48
CA ALA A 6 0.36 10.57 0.48
C ALA A 6 -0.21 10.47 -0.94
N LYS A 7 -0.01 11.51 -1.77
CA LYS A 7 -0.43 11.50 -3.18
C LYS A 7 0.16 10.31 -3.94
N ARG A 8 1.47 10.09 -3.80
CA ARG A 8 2.18 9.00 -4.50
C ARG A 8 1.78 7.63 -4.00
N LEU A 9 1.61 7.48 -2.68
CA LEU A 9 1.09 6.25 -2.09
C LEU A 9 -0.30 5.91 -2.62
N VAL A 10 -1.24 6.88 -2.60
CA VAL A 10 -2.61 6.68 -3.08
C VAL A 10 -2.61 6.32 -4.56
N PHE A 11 -1.83 7.01 -5.39
CA PHE A 11 -1.69 6.68 -6.79
C PHE A 11 -1.20 5.24 -7.00
N GLY A 12 -0.09 4.85 -6.34
CA GLY A 12 0.48 3.51 -6.49
C GLY A 12 -0.42 2.41 -5.93
N LYS A 13 -1.08 2.67 -4.77
CA LYS A 13 -2.00 1.71 -4.16
C LYS A 13 -3.26 1.49 -4.98
N LEU A 14 -3.83 2.57 -5.54
CA LEU A 14 -5.16 2.49 -6.18
C LEU A 14 -5.10 2.41 -7.71
N LEU A 15 -3.91 2.38 -8.29
CA LEU A 15 -3.74 2.03 -9.70
C LEU A 15 -4.37 0.66 -9.95
N ASN A 16 -5.31 0.58 -10.89
CA ASN A 16 -6.08 -0.63 -11.16
C ASN A 16 -6.77 -1.23 -9.91
N CYS A 17 -7.23 -0.37 -8.97
CA CYS A 17 -7.86 -0.80 -7.70
C CYS A 17 -6.92 -1.66 -6.83
N GLY A 18 -5.61 -1.43 -6.90
CA GLY A 18 -4.61 -2.22 -6.17
C GLY A 18 -4.36 -3.62 -6.73
N GLN A 19 -4.91 -3.95 -7.89
CA GLN A 19 -4.73 -5.24 -8.55
C GLN A 19 -3.49 -5.22 -9.44
N THR A 20 -2.34 -4.92 -8.84
CA THR A 20 -1.03 -4.95 -9.48
C THR A 20 0.00 -5.48 -8.48
N CYS A 21 0.94 -6.30 -8.96
CA CYS A 21 1.99 -6.91 -8.13
C CYS A 21 2.97 -5.90 -7.50
N VAL A 22 2.99 -4.67 -8.00
CA VAL A 22 3.81 -3.56 -7.48
C VAL A 22 3.00 -2.55 -6.68
N ALA A 23 1.70 -2.77 -6.46
CA ALA A 23 0.92 -1.92 -5.55
C ALA A 23 1.48 -2.03 -4.13
N PRO A 24 1.60 -0.92 -3.39
CA PRO A 24 1.92 -0.98 -1.96
C PRO A 24 0.95 -1.92 -1.24
N ASP A 25 1.46 -3.02 -0.70
CA ASP A 25 0.64 -4.04 -0.07
C ASP A 25 0.31 -3.68 1.37
N TYR A 26 1.30 -3.21 2.11
CA TYR A 26 1.15 -2.64 3.45
C TYR A 26 1.97 -1.35 3.60
N LEU A 27 1.66 -0.57 4.62
CA LEU A 27 2.35 0.67 4.96
C LEU A 27 3.01 0.56 6.32
N LEU A 28 4.34 0.73 6.36
CA LEU A 28 5.07 0.99 7.58
C LEU A 28 5.20 2.51 7.74
N VAL A 29 4.76 3.06 8.86
CA VAL A 29 4.75 4.51 9.09
C VAL A 29 5.32 4.86 10.46
N ASP A 30 6.13 5.93 10.52
CA ASP A 30 6.60 6.47 11.80
C ASP A 30 5.41 6.90 12.66
N ARG A 31 5.31 6.36 13.88
CA ARG A 31 4.20 6.58 14.80
C ARG A 31 3.92 8.07 15.03
N ARG A 32 4.96 8.89 15.05
CA ARG A 32 4.85 10.33 15.32
C ARG A 32 4.08 11.10 14.25
N ILE A 33 4.06 10.59 13.03
CA ILE A 33 3.40 11.25 11.89
C ILE A 33 2.19 10.47 11.38
N GLN A 34 1.88 9.31 11.94
CA GLN A 34 0.84 8.40 11.43
C GLN A 34 -0.49 9.12 11.24
N ALA A 35 -1.02 9.76 12.28
CA ALA A 35 -2.34 10.41 12.22
C ALA A 35 -2.39 11.50 11.13
N GLU A 36 -1.38 12.39 11.09
CA GLU A 36 -1.29 13.43 10.07
C GLU A 36 -1.16 12.84 8.67
N PHE A 37 -0.34 11.80 8.51
CA PHE A 37 -0.13 11.17 7.21
C PHE A 37 -1.38 10.49 6.69
N LEU A 38 -2.08 9.72 7.52
CA LEU A 38 -3.33 9.06 7.13
C LEU A 38 -4.43 10.05 6.78
N ALA A 39 -4.57 11.16 7.50
CA ALA A 39 -5.51 12.22 7.13
C ALA A 39 -5.22 12.77 5.71
N ARG A 40 -3.95 12.90 5.30
CA ARG A 40 -3.58 13.30 3.94
C ARG A 40 -3.88 12.21 2.92
N VAL A 41 -3.67 10.93 3.26
CA VAL A 41 -4.03 9.79 2.41
C VAL A 41 -5.54 9.80 2.11
N GLU A 42 -6.39 9.98 3.14
CA GLU A 42 -7.85 10.08 2.99
C GLU A 42 -8.25 11.27 2.10
N GLN A 43 -7.61 12.44 2.30
CA GLN A 43 -7.84 13.62 1.45
C GLN A 43 -7.50 13.33 -0.02
N TRP A 44 -6.40 12.64 -0.30
CA TRP A 44 -6.03 12.28 -1.66
C TRP A 44 -6.94 11.23 -2.28
N ILE A 45 -7.40 10.24 -1.51
CA ILE A 45 -8.43 9.29 -1.96
C ILE A 45 -9.69 10.06 -2.37
N THR A 46 -10.17 10.94 -1.48
CA THR A 46 -11.37 11.75 -1.74
C THR A 46 -11.20 12.68 -2.95
N ARG A 47 -10.02 13.28 -3.13
CA ARG A 47 -9.72 14.16 -4.27
C ARG A 47 -9.70 13.42 -5.60
N LEU A 48 -9.17 12.20 -5.65
CA LEU A 48 -9.03 11.42 -6.87
C LEU A 48 -10.30 10.66 -7.25
N TYR A 49 -11.03 10.15 -6.26
CA TYR A 49 -12.15 9.23 -6.49
C TYR A 49 -13.50 9.76 -6.00
N GLY A 50 -13.52 10.93 -5.36
CA GLY A 50 -14.74 11.52 -4.79
C GLY A 50 -15.02 11.05 -3.35
N ARG A 51 -16.05 11.62 -2.74
CA ARG A 51 -16.48 11.25 -1.38
C ARG A 51 -17.02 9.83 -1.28
N ASN A 52 -17.62 9.36 -2.37
CA ASN A 52 -18.07 7.97 -2.48
C ASN A 52 -17.43 7.32 -3.71
N PRO A 53 -16.26 6.68 -3.55
CA PRO A 53 -15.57 6.00 -4.64
C PRO A 53 -16.38 4.91 -5.34
N LEU A 54 -17.38 4.31 -4.65
CA LEU A 54 -18.23 3.29 -5.23
C LEU A 54 -19.09 3.80 -6.39
N ASP A 55 -19.51 5.09 -6.32
CA ASP A 55 -20.31 5.74 -7.38
C ASP A 55 -19.45 6.25 -8.55
N ASN A 56 -18.12 6.30 -8.38
CA ASN A 56 -17.23 6.83 -9.38
C ASN A 56 -17.05 5.84 -10.53
N GLN A 57 -17.44 6.24 -11.76
CA GLN A 57 -17.30 5.41 -12.96
C GLN A 57 -15.84 5.14 -13.35
N GLY A 58 -14.92 6.03 -12.99
CA GLY A 58 -13.48 5.87 -13.21
C GLY A 58 -12.78 5.01 -12.16
N TYR A 59 -13.47 4.64 -11.06
CA TYR A 59 -12.92 3.73 -10.05
C TYR A 59 -13.13 2.28 -10.46
N VAL A 60 -12.05 1.57 -10.68
CA VAL A 60 -12.04 0.20 -11.22
C VAL A 60 -12.64 -0.79 -10.21
N ARG A 61 -13.39 -1.77 -10.70
CA ARG A 61 -13.93 -2.88 -9.91
C ARG A 61 -12.90 -4.01 -9.74
N MET A 62 -13.17 -4.93 -8.82
CA MET A 62 -12.44 -6.20 -8.73
C MET A 62 -12.69 -7.05 -9.98
N ILE A 63 -11.66 -7.76 -10.42
CA ILE A 63 -11.68 -8.49 -11.70
C ILE A 63 -12.81 -9.52 -11.80
N ASN A 64 -13.16 -10.16 -10.69
CA ASN A 64 -14.23 -11.14 -10.61
C ASN A 64 -14.75 -11.30 -9.17
N ARG A 65 -15.87 -12.01 -9.00
CA ARG A 65 -16.52 -12.26 -7.71
C ARG A 65 -15.60 -12.97 -6.72
N ARG A 66 -14.85 -13.97 -7.14
CA ARG A 66 -13.94 -14.71 -6.26
C ARG A 66 -12.91 -13.79 -5.61
N GLN A 67 -12.26 -12.91 -6.39
CA GLN A 67 -11.29 -11.95 -5.86
C GLN A 67 -11.95 -10.86 -5.01
N PHE A 68 -13.14 -10.42 -5.39
CA PHE A 68 -13.94 -9.50 -4.59
C PHE A 68 -14.21 -10.08 -3.20
N GLU A 69 -14.72 -11.32 -3.11
CA GLU A 69 -15.03 -11.98 -1.84
C GLU A 69 -13.77 -12.20 -1.00
N ARG A 70 -12.68 -12.64 -1.62
CA ARG A 70 -11.39 -12.81 -0.95
C ARG A 70 -10.90 -11.50 -0.31
N VAL A 71 -10.85 -10.42 -1.08
CA VAL A 71 -10.35 -9.13 -0.58
C VAL A 71 -11.31 -8.51 0.44
N ARG A 72 -12.62 -8.64 0.23
CA ARG A 72 -13.61 -8.21 1.20
C ARG A 72 -13.43 -8.90 2.56
N ALA A 73 -13.15 -10.20 2.55
CA ALA A 73 -12.93 -10.98 3.77
C ALA A 73 -11.68 -10.56 4.57
N LEU A 74 -10.75 -9.82 3.95
CA LEU A 74 -9.58 -9.26 4.64
C LEU A 74 -9.89 -7.97 5.41
N ILE A 75 -11.07 -7.38 5.20
CA ILE A 75 -11.47 -6.15 5.89
C ILE A 75 -12.06 -6.51 7.26
N ASP A 76 -11.30 -6.21 8.30
CA ASP A 76 -11.79 -6.21 9.66
C ASP A 76 -12.50 -4.88 9.93
N PRO A 77 -13.83 -4.86 10.16
CA PRO A 77 -14.59 -3.64 10.38
C PRO A 77 -14.11 -2.84 11.59
N ASP A 78 -13.62 -3.51 12.63
CA ASP A 78 -13.17 -2.86 13.87
C ASP A 78 -11.81 -2.16 13.67
N LYS A 79 -11.07 -2.52 12.62
CA LYS A 79 -9.78 -1.92 12.24
C LYS A 79 -9.88 -0.92 11.09
N ALA A 80 -11.05 -0.78 10.47
CA ALA A 80 -11.27 0.11 9.34
C ALA A 80 -11.32 1.59 9.79
N ALA A 81 -10.17 2.25 9.75
CA ALA A 81 -10.06 3.68 10.04
C ALA A 81 -10.66 4.56 8.94
N PHE A 82 -10.66 4.08 7.69
CA PHE A 82 -11.28 4.73 6.54
C PHE A 82 -11.81 3.68 5.57
N GLY A 83 -12.92 3.97 4.88
CA GLY A 83 -13.50 3.07 3.89
C GLY A 83 -14.32 1.95 4.50
N GLY A 84 -13.99 0.70 4.18
CA GLY A 84 -14.64 -0.50 4.72
C GLY A 84 -16.00 -0.83 4.11
N ARG A 85 -16.43 -0.11 3.07
CA ARG A 85 -17.68 -0.38 2.36
C ARG A 85 -17.44 -1.00 0.99
N TRP A 86 -18.45 -1.67 0.46
CA TRP A 86 -18.40 -2.31 -0.85
C TRP A 86 -19.76 -2.29 -1.55
N ASP A 87 -19.74 -2.50 -2.84
CA ASP A 87 -20.88 -2.76 -3.69
C ASP A 87 -20.69 -4.16 -4.32
N GLU A 88 -21.54 -5.10 -3.93
CA GLU A 88 -21.42 -6.50 -4.33
C GLU A 88 -21.86 -6.72 -5.77
N ASP A 89 -22.86 -5.96 -6.24
CA ASP A 89 -23.36 -6.06 -7.62
C ASP A 89 -22.36 -5.48 -8.61
N ALA A 90 -21.75 -4.34 -8.25
CA ALA A 90 -20.71 -3.71 -9.03
C ALA A 90 -19.31 -4.35 -8.86
N LEU A 91 -19.13 -5.26 -7.89
CA LEU A 91 -17.85 -5.84 -7.48
C LEU A 91 -16.82 -4.77 -7.11
N LYS A 92 -17.26 -3.69 -6.49
CA LYS A 92 -16.39 -2.60 -6.04
C LYS A 92 -16.16 -2.67 -4.54
N ILE A 93 -14.92 -2.46 -4.12
CA ILE A 93 -14.51 -2.30 -2.72
C ILE A 93 -13.97 -0.88 -2.58
N GLN A 94 -14.50 -0.12 -1.62
CA GLN A 94 -13.98 1.22 -1.34
C GLN A 94 -12.51 1.14 -0.91
N PRO A 95 -11.66 2.11 -1.30
CA PRO A 95 -10.32 2.22 -0.73
C PRO A 95 -10.40 2.19 0.79
N THR A 96 -9.74 1.23 1.42
CA THR A 96 -9.87 0.94 2.84
C THR A 96 -8.51 1.02 3.53
N ILE A 97 -8.43 1.78 4.62
CA ILE A 97 -7.24 1.87 5.48
C ILE A 97 -7.54 1.13 6.77
N LEU A 98 -6.73 0.13 7.08
CA LEU A 98 -6.81 -0.61 8.34
C LEU A 98 -5.71 -0.15 9.29
N THR A 99 -6.07 0.16 10.55
CA THR A 99 -5.14 0.51 11.63
C THR A 99 -5.25 -0.48 12.79
N GLY A 100 -4.26 -0.52 13.67
CA GLY A 100 -4.24 -1.51 14.74
C GLY A 100 -4.05 -2.94 14.22
N VAL A 101 -3.46 -3.06 13.04
CA VAL A 101 -3.17 -4.34 12.40
C VAL A 101 -1.95 -4.98 13.05
N SER A 102 -2.04 -6.29 13.31
CA SER A 102 -0.94 -7.15 13.72
C SER A 102 -0.33 -7.88 12.52
N PRO A 103 0.97 -8.22 12.56
CA PRO A 103 1.58 -9.07 11.54
C PRO A 103 0.90 -10.43 11.33
N GLU A 104 0.17 -10.91 12.34
CA GLU A 104 -0.55 -12.18 12.35
C GLU A 104 -1.97 -12.09 11.76
N ASP A 105 -2.47 -10.89 11.53
CA ASP A 105 -3.81 -10.69 10.96
C ASP A 105 -3.91 -11.28 9.54
N PRO A 106 -5.08 -11.79 9.14
CA PRO A 106 -5.28 -12.38 7.81
C PRO A 106 -4.83 -11.49 6.66
N VAL A 107 -5.02 -10.17 6.78
CA VAL A 107 -4.63 -9.18 5.76
C VAL A 107 -3.12 -9.09 5.53
N MET A 108 -2.30 -9.63 6.46
CA MET A 108 -0.83 -9.64 6.40
C MET A 108 -0.25 -11.01 6.00
N GLN A 109 -1.07 -12.04 5.74
CA GLN A 109 -0.60 -13.40 5.50
C GLN A 109 -0.42 -13.74 4.02
N GLU A 110 -1.07 -13.01 3.13
CA GLU A 110 -0.97 -13.16 1.69
C GLU A 110 -1.01 -11.81 0.97
N GLU A 111 -0.60 -11.76 -0.29
CA GLU A 111 -0.72 -10.57 -1.13
C GLU A 111 -2.20 -10.14 -1.24
N ILE A 112 -2.48 -8.88 -0.92
CA ILE A 112 -3.85 -8.36 -0.91
C ILE A 112 -4.43 -8.29 -2.32
N PHE A 113 -3.68 -7.75 -3.28
CA PHE A 113 -4.09 -7.56 -4.66
C PHE A 113 -5.46 -6.88 -4.79
N GLY A 114 -5.63 -5.79 -4.05
CA GLY A 114 -6.89 -5.05 -3.91
C GLY A 114 -6.73 -3.72 -3.16
N PRO A 115 -7.81 -2.96 -2.97
CA PRO A 115 -7.77 -1.58 -2.47
C PRO A 115 -7.73 -1.48 -0.93
N VAL A 116 -7.19 -2.46 -0.25
CA VAL A 116 -7.05 -2.47 1.22
C VAL A 116 -5.59 -2.21 1.58
N LEU A 117 -5.36 -1.28 2.51
CA LEU A 117 -4.04 -0.87 2.97
C LEU A 117 -3.93 -1.03 4.49
N PRO A 118 -3.35 -2.11 4.99
CA PRO A 118 -3.00 -2.24 6.39
C PRO A 118 -1.83 -1.32 6.74
N VAL A 119 -1.90 -0.72 7.91
CA VAL A 119 -0.94 0.26 8.42
C VAL A 119 -0.34 -0.21 9.72
N LEU A 120 0.98 -0.36 9.75
CA LEU A 120 1.75 -0.76 10.92
C LEU A 120 2.68 0.38 11.34
N PRO A 121 2.53 0.92 12.56
CA PRO A 121 3.44 1.96 13.04
C PRO A 121 4.77 1.37 13.49
N PHE A 122 5.83 2.16 13.33
CA PHE A 122 7.13 1.90 13.94
C PHE A 122 7.62 3.12 14.72
N ASP A 123 8.52 2.90 15.69
CA ASP A 123 9.12 3.98 16.50
C ASP A 123 10.50 4.38 15.96
N HIS A 124 11.22 3.43 15.36
CA HIS A 124 12.54 3.65 14.78
C HIS A 124 12.65 2.93 13.43
N ILE A 125 13.29 3.59 12.45
CA ILE A 125 13.41 3.07 11.07
C ILE A 125 14.01 1.65 11.03
N GLN A 126 14.86 1.28 12.00
CA GLN A 126 15.40 -0.07 12.07
C GLN A 126 14.31 -1.12 12.21
N GLN A 127 13.27 -0.88 13.03
CA GLN A 127 12.14 -1.80 13.19
C GLN A 127 11.44 -2.05 11.85
N ALA A 128 11.27 -1.00 11.03
CA ALA A 128 10.67 -1.16 9.70
C ALA A 128 11.57 -1.97 8.77
N MET A 129 12.88 -1.76 8.83
CA MET A 129 13.85 -2.50 8.00
C MET A 129 13.92 -3.98 8.42
N ASP A 130 13.95 -4.26 9.72
CA ASP A 130 13.95 -5.61 10.26
C ASP A 130 12.64 -6.33 9.89
N PHE A 131 11.51 -5.66 10.01
CA PHE A 131 10.21 -6.19 9.61
C PHE A 131 10.17 -6.63 8.13
N ILE A 132 10.80 -5.87 7.24
CA ILE A 132 10.91 -6.23 5.82
C ILE A 132 11.91 -7.38 5.62
N ALA A 133 13.05 -7.34 6.31
CA ALA A 133 14.11 -8.35 6.19
C ALA A 133 13.70 -9.74 6.68
N ASP A 134 12.84 -9.81 7.70
CA ASP A 134 12.32 -11.06 8.28
C ASP A 134 11.25 -11.73 7.40
N ARG A 135 10.88 -11.11 6.28
CA ARG A 135 9.88 -11.62 5.33
C ARG A 135 10.50 -12.01 4.00
N PRO A 136 9.77 -12.77 3.16
CA PRO A 136 10.20 -13.00 1.78
C PRO A 136 10.55 -11.68 1.08
N HIS A 137 11.60 -11.68 0.28
CA HIS A 137 12.06 -10.49 -0.41
C HIS A 137 10.92 -9.84 -1.21
N PRO A 138 10.62 -8.54 -0.96
CA PRO A 138 9.53 -7.87 -1.66
C PRO A 138 9.90 -7.66 -3.13
N LEU A 139 8.88 -7.77 -4.01
CA LEU A 139 9.05 -7.42 -5.41
C LEU A 139 9.36 -5.92 -5.56
N ALA A 140 8.63 -5.05 -4.86
CA ALA A 140 8.74 -3.60 -5.03
C ALA A 140 8.53 -2.83 -3.72
N PRO A 141 9.56 -2.64 -2.89
CA PRO A 141 9.47 -1.77 -1.73
C PRO A 141 9.65 -0.30 -2.12
N TYR A 142 8.99 0.58 -1.38
CA TYR A 142 9.00 2.01 -1.57
C TYR A 142 9.41 2.73 -0.29
N LEU A 143 10.45 3.57 -0.37
CA LEU A 143 10.90 4.36 0.76
C LEU A 143 10.55 5.84 0.56
N PHE A 144 9.88 6.44 1.54
CA PHE A 144 9.67 7.88 1.62
C PHE A 144 10.52 8.48 2.75
N SER A 145 11.63 9.09 2.41
CA SER A 145 12.54 9.73 3.35
C SER A 145 13.33 10.86 2.68
N GLN A 146 13.60 11.94 3.43
CA GLN A 146 14.55 12.99 3.02
C GLN A 146 15.96 12.72 3.55
N ASP A 147 16.11 11.81 4.51
CA ASP A 147 17.40 11.45 5.08
C ASP A 147 18.17 10.54 4.12
N ARG A 148 19.28 11.06 3.58
CA ARG A 148 20.16 10.34 2.68
C ARG A 148 20.87 9.14 3.32
N ALA A 149 21.07 9.15 4.64
CA ALA A 149 21.64 8.02 5.35
C ALA A 149 20.64 6.85 5.38
N VAL A 150 19.38 7.14 5.69
CA VAL A 150 18.27 6.16 5.64
C VAL A 150 18.12 5.62 4.22
N GLN A 151 18.13 6.48 3.20
CA GLN A 151 18.03 6.03 1.81
C GLN A 151 19.16 5.06 1.43
N ARG A 152 20.42 5.40 1.78
CA ARG A 152 21.58 4.53 1.50
C ARG A 152 21.50 3.20 2.24
N ARG A 153 21.04 3.21 3.49
CA ARG A 153 20.86 1.99 4.28
C ARG A 153 19.80 1.10 3.66
N PHE A 154 18.64 1.65 3.34
CA PHE A 154 17.54 0.94 2.69
C PHE A 154 18.02 0.22 1.40
N LEU A 155 18.76 0.91 0.53
CA LEU A 155 19.24 0.36 -0.72
C LEU A 155 20.36 -0.68 -0.56
N ARG A 156 21.10 -0.69 0.54
CA ARG A 156 22.23 -1.61 0.77
C ARG A 156 21.90 -2.79 1.66
N GLU A 157 21.00 -2.59 2.62
CA GLU A 157 20.72 -3.58 3.67
C GLU A 157 19.52 -4.47 3.32
N LEU A 158 18.62 -4.02 2.44
CA LEU A 158 17.48 -4.80 1.99
C LEU A 158 17.69 -5.38 0.59
N SER A 159 17.25 -6.64 0.43
CA SER A 159 17.23 -7.32 -0.87
C SER A 159 15.81 -7.28 -1.44
N PHE A 160 15.65 -6.85 -2.70
CA PHE A 160 14.34 -6.71 -3.35
C PHE A 160 14.48 -6.71 -4.88
N GLY A 161 13.36 -6.87 -5.59
CA GLY A 161 13.32 -6.88 -7.04
C GLY A 161 13.56 -5.50 -7.65
N GLY A 162 12.64 -4.59 -7.51
CA GLY A 162 12.74 -3.19 -7.94
C GLY A 162 12.12 -2.28 -6.91
N GLY A 163 12.17 -0.96 -7.10
CA GLY A 163 11.56 -0.04 -6.13
C GLY A 163 11.80 1.42 -6.43
N CYS A 164 11.27 2.29 -5.56
CA CYS A 164 11.47 3.73 -5.67
C CYS A 164 11.83 4.35 -4.33
N VAL A 165 12.62 5.40 -4.39
CA VAL A 165 12.81 6.33 -3.27
C VAL A 165 11.98 7.59 -3.53
N ASN A 166 11.13 7.93 -2.58
CA ASN A 166 10.18 9.05 -2.64
C ASN A 166 9.16 8.98 -3.79
N ASP A 167 8.90 7.78 -4.32
CA ASP A 167 7.86 7.52 -5.32
C ASP A 167 7.33 6.10 -5.20
N THR A 168 6.32 5.75 -6.01
CA THR A 168 5.77 4.40 -6.16
C THR A 168 5.65 4.05 -7.64
N VAL A 169 5.71 2.77 -7.98
CA VAL A 169 5.46 2.15 -9.29
C VAL A 169 6.24 2.70 -10.50
N LEU A 170 6.80 3.91 -10.41
CA LEU A 170 7.47 4.58 -11.56
C LEU A 170 8.72 3.87 -12.06
N HIS A 171 9.33 2.98 -11.28
CA HIS A 171 10.46 2.17 -11.76
C HIS A 171 10.07 1.30 -12.97
N LEU A 172 8.80 0.93 -13.10
CA LEU A 172 8.29 0.18 -14.26
C LEU A 172 8.18 1.02 -15.54
N ALA A 173 8.16 2.35 -15.42
CA ALA A 173 8.09 3.23 -16.60
C ALA A 173 9.41 3.34 -17.37
N SER A 174 10.51 2.83 -16.80
CA SER A 174 11.84 2.86 -17.43
C SER A 174 12.14 1.54 -18.15
N SER A 175 12.26 1.58 -19.45
CA SER A 175 12.71 0.43 -20.26
C SER A 175 14.17 0.03 -20.01
N ARG A 176 14.93 0.85 -19.26
CA ARG A 176 16.33 0.58 -18.90
C ARG A 176 16.48 -0.18 -17.59
N LEU A 177 15.41 -0.29 -16.81
CA LEU A 177 15.41 -1.06 -15.57
C LEU A 177 14.75 -2.41 -15.82
N PRO A 178 15.28 -3.49 -15.23
CA PRO A 178 14.59 -4.78 -15.25
C PRO A 178 13.30 -4.66 -14.45
N PHE A 179 12.32 -5.50 -14.76
CA PHE A 179 11.09 -5.60 -13.96
C PHE A 179 11.41 -5.92 -12.49
N GLY A 180 12.41 -6.77 -12.27
CA GLY A 180 12.84 -7.20 -10.96
C GLY A 180 12.30 -8.59 -10.61
N GLY A 181 12.39 -8.89 -9.34
CA GLY A 181 12.06 -10.19 -8.76
C GLY A 181 13.27 -10.81 -8.08
N MET A 182 13.05 -11.38 -6.88
CA MET A 182 14.11 -12.05 -6.11
C MET A 182 13.49 -13.12 -5.20
N GLY A 183 14.04 -14.33 -5.20
CA GLY A 183 13.51 -15.43 -4.41
C GLY A 183 12.12 -15.86 -4.89
N ARG A 184 11.10 -15.59 -4.09
CA ARG A 184 9.70 -15.95 -4.40
C ARG A 184 8.90 -14.85 -5.11
N SER A 185 9.52 -13.69 -5.28
CA SER A 185 8.86 -12.57 -5.96
C SER A 185 9.17 -12.52 -7.45
#